data_8fcc561a79b0adc7a9e19f91900379a3
#
_entry.id   8fcc561a79b0adc7a9e19f91900379a3
#
_cell.length_a   1.000
_cell.length_b   1.000
_cell.length_c   1.000
_cell.angle_alpha   90.00
_cell.angle_beta   90.00
_cell.angle_gamma   90.00
#
_symmetry.space_group_name_H-M   'P 1'
#
loop_
_entity.id
_entity.type
_entity.pdbx_description
1 polymer ?
#
loop_
_entity_poly.entity_id
_entity_poly.type
_entity_poly.pdbx_seq_one_letter_code
_entity_poly.pdbx_strand_id
1 'polypeptide(L)'
;MTIKEIAGLAGVSISTVSKIVNSKDENINAETRNRVLKIVKEYNYTPYSSAKIASTAKTFVLGVLLKSASKSRLLLDGIMSTARENGYHILICDSINSAQEELKNITALCKNKVDGVIWDPVSSQSLCHGHHFAKLNITYAVCGSSAPDNSYCIDFSSLGYQAARILVEYKHHKIACLLSPGTHRSQLILEGFKKCLYDNQIPFTDSMVLSTDSESWYSDIVARKLTGILCSHFSLCLALYEQLDKFHYRIPYDISLITLKDDVPGEIQYPGISGIPVPYYEFGKFICRHLIEECEKREFSDLSFYQTSLLDHTASLDVPYPNRSPKIVVVGGINIDVTLNLDELPHSGKAVSTSRSTTFPGGKGVNQAIGAARLGHPVSLIGKVGTDYDSALIYSAMKENGVDIQGIGRDLSASTGKAYIHVQNDGESTISILTGANQNVTAQDIINNERLFENAGYCLLPTEIPDFTIETAAQTAKKYGARTILKPTLLDRIPDSILKNIDIFIPNQIEIISLCPGIRTLPEQADCFLSKGVSTVIITLGHRGCYVKSNGLERYYPAVGFVSVDNTGAADAFISALASYLLYGYSLDEAIRIASYAAGFCTSRQGVVPALIDRSSLETYIKKVEPDLIHR
;
A
#
# COMPACT_ATOMS: atom_id res chain seq x y z
N MET A 1 -20.84 -32.80 -39.71
CA MET A 1 -21.50 -33.85 -40.51
C MET A 1 -23.00 -33.65 -40.47
N THR A 2 -23.71 -33.89 -41.56
CA THR A 2 -25.16 -33.69 -41.64
C THR A 2 -25.91 -35.01 -41.44
N ILE A 3 -27.21 -34.93 -41.06
CA ILE A 3 -28.05 -36.11 -40.92
C ILE A 3 -28.16 -36.94 -42.23
N LYS A 4 -28.02 -36.28 -43.36
CA LYS A 4 -28.02 -36.88 -44.69
C LYS A 4 -26.76 -37.71 -44.92
N GLU A 5 -25.61 -37.25 -44.47
CA GLU A 5 -24.34 -37.99 -44.55
C GLU A 5 -24.34 -39.19 -43.61
N ILE A 6 -24.86 -39.03 -42.38
CA ILE A 6 -25.05 -40.15 -41.44
C ILE A 6 -25.99 -41.22 -42.04
N ALA A 7 -27.08 -40.80 -42.65
CA ALA A 7 -28.03 -41.73 -43.31
C ALA A 7 -27.37 -42.48 -44.46
N GLY A 8 -26.52 -41.81 -45.26
CA GLY A 8 -25.74 -42.45 -46.33
C GLY A 8 -24.76 -43.47 -45.81
N LEU A 9 -23.98 -43.14 -44.77
CA LEU A 9 -23.01 -44.04 -44.15
C LEU A 9 -23.68 -45.27 -43.46
N ALA A 10 -24.83 -45.04 -42.88
CA ALA A 10 -25.61 -46.12 -42.23
C ALA A 10 -26.43 -46.95 -43.20
N GLY A 11 -26.58 -46.56 -44.46
CA GLY A 11 -27.41 -47.26 -45.46
C GLY A 11 -28.91 -47.22 -45.13
N VAL A 12 -29.39 -46.13 -44.52
CA VAL A 12 -30.80 -45.99 -44.10
C VAL A 12 -31.38 -44.64 -44.50
N SER A 13 -32.69 -44.49 -44.39
CA SER A 13 -33.33 -43.21 -44.68
C SER A 13 -33.02 -42.14 -43.62
N ILE A 14 -33.06 -40.85 -44.01
CA ILE A 14 -32.93 -39.74 -43.09
C ILE A 14 -33.95 -39.81 -41.94
N SER A 15 -35.16 -40.24 -42.23
CA SER A 15 -36.20 -40.43 -41.20
C SER A 15 -35.88 -41.54 -40.22
N THR A 16 -35.18 -42.59 -40.63
CA THR A 16 -34.71 -43.68 -39.77
C THR A 16 -33.64 -43.18 -38.81
N VAL A 17 -32.63 -42.43 -39.29
CA VAL A 17 -31.63 -41.79 -38.44
C VAL A 17 -32.28 -40.84 -37.44
N SER A 18 -33.18 -39.99 -37.89
CA SER A 18 -33.94 -39.07 -37.04
C SER A 18 -34.72 -39.76 -35.94
N LYS A 19 -35.36 -40.89 -36.21
CA LYS A 19 -36.08 -41.66 -35.21
C LYS A 19 -35.16 -42.28 -34.17
N ILE A 20 -34.03 -42.84 -34.58
CA ILE A 20 -33.04 -43.45 -33.68
C ILE A 20 -32.40 -42.42 -32.77
N VAL A 21 -31.99 -41.30 -33.33
CA VAL A 21 -31.30 -40.23 -32.58
C VAL A 21 -32.24 -39.52 -31.60
N ASN A 22 -33.56 -39.47 -31.91
CA ASN A 22 -34.58 -38.87 -31.03
C ASN A 22 -35.29 -39.93 -30.13
N SER A 23 -34.73 -41.15 -29.98
CA SER A 23 -35.29 -42.22 -29.15
C SER A 23 -36.76 -42.58 -29.47
N LYS A 24 -37.17 -42.49 -30.74
CA LYS A 24 -38.51 -42.86 -31.27
C LYS A 24 -38.40 -44.09 -32.17
N ASP A 25 -37.65 -45.08 -31.78
CA ASP A 25 -37.16 -46.18 -32.61
C ASP A 25 -37.75 -47.55 -32.25
N GLU A 26 -38.91 -47.55 -31.58
CA GLU A 26 -39.63 -48.77 -31.12
C GLU A 26 -39.86 -49.81 -32.23
N ASN A 27 -39.97 -49.41 -33.48
CA ASN A 27 -40.20 -50.27 -34.63
C ASN A 27 -38.96 -50.47 -35.54
N ILE A 28 -37.76 -50.17 -35.03
CA ILE A 28 -36.53 -50.31 -35.80
C ILE A 28 -35.70 -51.49 -35.29
N ASN A 29 -35.23 -52.32 -36.26
CA ASN A 29 -34.40 -53.49 -35.95
C ASN A 29 -33.15 -53.10 -35.15
N ALA A 30 -32.85 -53.88 -34.10
CA ALA A 30 -31.70 -53.63 -33.19
C ALA A 30 -30.35 -53.51 -33.91
N GLU A 31 -30.13 -54.29 -34.97
CA GLU A 31 -28.91 -54.26 -35.77
C GLU A 31 -28.77 -52.90 -36.50
N THR A 32 -29.83 -52.41 -37.11
CA THR A 32 -29.88 -51.08 -37.75
C THR A 32 -29.69 -49.96 -36.76
N ARG A 33 -30.32 -50.07 -35.58
CA ARG A 33 -30.17 -49.12 -34.48
C ARG A 33 -28.71 -49.02 -34.03
N ASN A 34 -28.09 -50.16 -33.73
CA ASN A 34 -26.70 -50.21 -33.25
C ASN A 34 -25.72 -49.68 -34.30
N ARG A 35 -25.94 -49.96 -35.59
CA ARG A 35 -25.13 -49.42 -36.70
C ARG A 35 -25.22 -47.90 -36.77
N VAL A 36 -26.40 -47.30 -36.72
CA VAL A 36 -26.61 -45.87 -36.74
C VAL A 36 -26.00 -45.19 -35.50
N LEU A 37 -26.21 -45.74 -34.29
CA LEU A 37 -25.66 -45.21 -33.05
C LEU A 37 -24.12 -45.26 -33.02
N LYS A 38 -23.50 -46.30 -33.60
CA LYS A 38 -22.06 -46.41 -33.75
C LYS A 38 -21.50 -45.27 -34.63
N ILE A 39 -22.13 -45.03 -35.78
CA ILE A 39 -21.74 -43.95 -36.71
C ILE A 39 -21.97 -42.57 -36.07
N VAL A 40 -23.10 -42.37 -35.38
CA VAL A 40 -23.40 -41.13 -34.63
C VAL A 40 -22.32 -40.83 -33.60
N LYS A 41 -21.86 -41.86 -32.87
CA LYS A 41 -20.81 -41.77 -31.83
C LYS A 41 -19.40 -41.53 -32.45
N GLU A 42 -19.09 -42.25 -33.53
CA GLU A 42 -17.81 -42.17 -34.22
C GLU A 42 -17.56 -40.79 -34.82
N TYR A 43 -18.60 -40.15 -35.33
CA TYR A 43 -18.52 -38.83 -35.96
C TYR A 43 -19.04 -37.67 -35.08
N ASN A 44 -19.26 -37.90 -33.78
CA ASN A 44 -19.76 -36.92 -32.80
C ASN A 44 -20.95 -36.11 -33.32
N TYR A 45 -21.86 -36.77 -34.02
CA TYR A 45 -23.02 -36.12 -34.60
C TYR A 45 -24.06 -35.81 -33.50
N THR A 46 -24.25 -34.51 -33.27
CA THR A 46 -25.39 -33.99 -32.48
C THR A 46 -26.50 -33.55 -33.46
N PRO A 47 -27.75 -34.04 -33.28
CA PRO A 47 -28.86 -33.61 -34.12
C PRO A 47 -29.03 -32.11 -33.96
N TYR A 48 -28.99 -31.39 -35.06
CA TYR A 48 -29.50 -30.01 -35.09
C TYR A 48 -30.99 -30.15 -34.84
N SER A 49 -31.46 -29.87 -33.64
CA SER A 49 -32.88 -29.84 -33.33
C SER A 49 -33.51 -28.65 -34.04
N SER A 50 -33.88 -28.85 -35.31
CA SER A 50 -35.03 -28.14 -35.90
C SER A 50 -36.30 -28.72 -35.27
N ALA A 51 -36.32 -28.81 -33.92
CA ALA A 51 -37.57 -28.94 -33.23
C ALA A 51 -38.34 -27.66 -33.53
N LYS A 52 -39.53 -27.79 -34.11
CA LYS A 52 -40.63 -26.87 -33.88
C LYS A 52 -40.77 -26.81 -32.35
N ILE A 53 -39.97 -25.95 -31.73
CA ILE A 53 -40.12 -25.61 -30.32
C ILE A 53 -41.50 -24.99 -30.28
N ALA A 54 -42.43 -25.66 -29.56
CA ALA A 54 -43.68 -25.04 -29.19
C ALA A 54 -43.35 -23.66 -28.65
N SER A 55 -44.10 -22.64 -28.94
CA SER A 55 -43.86 -21.24 -28.66
C SER A 55 -43.66 -20.90 -27.16
N THR A 56 -43.53 -21.89 -26.30
CA THR A 56 -43.46 -21.84 -24.84
C THR A 56 -42.24 -22.60 -24.25
N ALA A 57 -41.37 -23.19 -25.07
CA ALA A 57 -40.20 -23.92 -24.52
C ALA A 57 -39.05 -22.94 -24.26
N LYS A 58 -38.50 -22.96 -23.02
CA LYS A 58 -37.33 -22.24 -22.60
C LYS A 58 -36.10 -22.63 -23.43
N THR A 59 -35.26 -21.64 -23.77
CA THR A 59 -34.03 -21.85 -24.53
C THR A 59 -32.82 -22.02 -23.62
N PHE A 60 -32.93 -21.65 -22.34
CA PHE A 60 -31.84 -21.57 -21.38
C PHE A 60 -30.68 -20.70 -21.87
N VAL A 61 -31.02 -19.64 -22.62
CA VAL A 61 -30.08 -18.64 -23.12
C VAL A 61 -30.49 -17.26 -22.63
N LEU A 62 -29.57 -16.56 -21.97
CA LEU A 62 -29.73 -15.15 -21.62
C LEU A 62 -28.93 -14.28 -22.59
N GLY A 63 -29.52 -13.16 -23.00
CA GLY A 63 -28.83 -12.11 -23.73
C GLY A 63 -28.14 -11.16 -22.73
N VAL A 64 -26.91 -10.77 -23.01
CA VAL A 64 -26.22 -9.70 -22.28
C VAL A 64 -25.83 -8.62 -23.28
N LEU A 65 -26.58 -7.55 -23.28
CA LEU A 65 -26.41 -6.41 -24.16
C LEU A 65 -25.68 -5.30 -23.45
N LEU A 66 -24.43 -5.08 -23.82
CA LEU A 66 -23.54 -4.13 -23.14
C LEU A 66 -23.32 -2.89 -24.00
N LYS A 67 -23.21 -1.75 -23.32
CA LYS A 67 -22.73 -0.50 -23.90
C LYS A 67 -21.32 -0.64 -24.44
N SER A 68 -20.42 -1.28 -23.65
CA SER A 68 -19.04 -1.61 -24.04
C SER A 68 -18.55 -2.82 -23.25
N ALA A 69 -18.34 -3.94 -23.92
CA ALA A 69 -17.90 -5.18 -23.29
C ALA A 69 -16.51 -5.06 -22.67
N SER A 70 -15.61 -4.29 -23.29
CA SER A 70 -14.24 -4.09 -22.79
C SER A 70 -14.16 -3.39 -21.43
N LYS A 71 -15.20 -2.65 -21.04
CA LYS A 71 -15.28 -1.93 -19.76
C LYS A 71 -16.16 -2.63 -18.73
N SER A 72 -16.73 -3.79 -19.04
CA SER A 72 -17.73 -4.47 -18.23
C SER A 72 -17.28 -5.87 -17.78
N ARG A 73 -15.98 -6.12 -17.73
CA ARG A 73 -15.43 -7.45 -17.44
C ARG A 73 -15.93 -8.02 -16.12
N LEU A 74 -15.79 -7.31 -15.00
CA LEU A 74 -16.23 -7.80 -13.68
C LEU A 74 -17.74 -8.03 -13.62
N LEU A 75 -18.52 -7.16 -14.28
CA LEU A 75 -19.97 -7.35 -14.41
C LEU A 75 -20.28 -8.65 -15.16
N LEU A 76 -19.61 -8.88 -16.30
CA LEU A 76 -19.73 -10.10 -17.08
C LEU A 76 -19.35 -11.36 -16.29
N ASP A 77 -18.24 -11.31 -15.57
CA ASP A 77 -17.77 -12.44 -14.76
C ASP A 77 -18.81 -12.83 -13.71
N GLY A 78 -19.46 -11.85 -13.05
CA GLY A 78 -20.54 -12.09 -12.10
C GLY A 78 -21.78 -12.69 -12.77
N ILE A 79 -22.20 -12.15 -13.91
CA ILE A 79 -23.32 -12.67 -14.71
C ILE A 79 -23.03 -14.10 -15.16
N MET A 80 -21.84 -14.37 -15.70
CA MET A 80 -21.44 -15.69 -16.20
C MET A 80 -21.40 -16.74 -15.08
N SER A 81 -20.94 -16.37 -13.89
CA SER A 81 -20.93 -17.28 -12.73
C SER A 81 -22.35 -17.71 -12.39
N THR A 82 -23.26 -16.74 -12.21
CA THR A 82 -24.66 -17.02 -11.82
C THR A 82 -25.43 -17.75 -12.90
N ALA A 83 -25.26 -17.41 -14.17
CA ALA A 83 -25.91 -18.09 -15.28
C ALA A 83 -25.49 -19.57 -15.34
N ARG A 84 -24.19 -19.85 -15.19
CA ARG A 84 -23.65 -21.22 -15.17
C ARG A 84 -24.22 -22.04 -14.01
N GLU A 85 -24.28 -21.48 -12.81
CA GLU A 85 -24.83 -22.12 -11.62
C GLU A 85 -26.31 -22.53 -11.82
N ASN A 86 -27.05 -21.78 -12.63
CA ASN A 86 -28.47 -22.01 -12.91
C ASN A 86 -28.74 -22.72 -14.27
N GLY A 87 -27.68 -23.21 -14.95
CA GLY A 87 -27.81 -23.95 -16.20
C GLY A 87 -28.13 -23.13 -17.44
N TYR A 88 -27.90 -21.80 -17.38
CA TYR A 88 -28.08 -20.90 -18.51
C TYR A 88 -26.80 -20.68 -19.29
N HIS A 89 -26.93 -20.52 -20.60
CA HIS A 89 -25.90 -20.02 -21.51
C HIS A 89 -26.05 -18.51 -21.73
N ILE A 90 -24.96 -17.85 -22.10
CA ILE A 90 -24.97 -16.40 -22.32
C ILE A 90 -24.63 -16.08 -23.77
N LEU A 91 -25.42 -15.18 -24.38
CA LEU A 91 -25.17 -14.54 -25.65
C LEU A 91 -24.79 -13.09 -25.41
N ILE A 92 -23.50 -12.74 -25.58
CA ILE A 92 -22.97 -11.39 -25.35
C ILE A 92 -23.08 -10.59 -26.64
N CYS A 93 -23.64 -9.39 -26.54
CA CYS A 93 -23.73 -8.39 -27.60
C CYS A 93 -23.06 -7.09 -27.12
N ASP A 94 -22.04 -6.62 -27.86
CA ASP A 94 -21.35 -5.35 -27.60
C ASP A 94 -21.87 -4.26 -28.54
N SER A 95 -22.35 -3.16 -27.99
CA SER A 95 -22.87 -2.03 -28.76
C SER A 95 -21.79 -1.01 -29.13
N ILE A 96 -20.57 -1.15 -28.66
CA ILE A 96 -19.39 -0.31 -28.97
C ILE A 96 -19.74 1.20 -28.79
N ASN A 97 -20.50 1.54 -27.75
CA ASN A 97 -21.04 2.88 -27.49
C ASN A 97 -21.87 3.49 -28.64
N SER A 98 -22.44 2.67 -29.52
CA SER A 98 -23.22 3.08 -30.68
C SER A 98 -24.68 2.70 -30.52
N ALA A 99 -25.60 3.68 -30.54
CA ALA A 99 -27.02 3.43 -30.49
C ALA A 99 -27.52 2.64 -31.72
N GLN A 100 -26.85 2.77 -32.86
CA GLN A 100 -27.20 2.02 -34.07
C GLN A 100 -26.85 0.54 -33.95
N GLU A 101 -25.66 0.23 -33.38
CA GLU A 101 -25.25 -1.15 -33.12
C GLU A 101 -26.12 -1.76 -32.00
N GLU A 102 -26.49 -0.98 -30.99
CA GLU A 102 -27.40 -1.43 -29.94
C GLU A 102 -28.75 -1.89 -30.52
N LEU A 103 -29.35 -1.14 -31.43
CA LEU A 103 -30.61 -1.53 -32.06
C LEU A 103 -30.47 -2.79 -32.92
N LYS A 104 -29.35 -2.96 -33.62
CA LYS A 104 -29.05 -4.22 -34.35
C LYS A 104 -28.93 -5.40 -33.39
N ASN A 105 -28.26 -5.22 -32.26
CA ASN A 105 -28.09 -6.23 -31.23
C ASN A 105 -29.42 -6.61 -30.56
N ILE A 106 -30.29 -5.63 -30.26
CA ILE A 106 -31.65 -5.88 -29.78
C ILE A 106 -32.41 -6.77 -30.78
N THR A 107 -32.34 -6.42 -32.06
CA THR A 107 -32.98 -7.21 -33.11
C THR A 107 -32.43 -8.63 -33.20
N ALA A 108 -31.12 -8.79 -33.04
CA ALA A 108 -30.44 -10.12 -33.03
C ALA A 108 -30.88 -10.97 -31.83
N LEU A 109 -30.93 -10.39 -30.63
CA LEU A 109 -31.40 -11.08 -29.42
C LEU A 109 -32.84 -11.53 -29.54
N CYS A 110 -33.71 -10.67 -30.09
CA CYS A 110 -35.11 -11.00 -30.39
C CYS A 110 -35.23 -12.19 -31.37
N LYS A 111 -34.40 -12.23 -32.42
CA LYS A 111 -34.37 -13.34 -33.38
C LYS A 111 -33.89 -14.66 -32.78
N ASN A 112 -32.94 -14.62 -31.85
CA ASN A 112 -32.40 -15.78 -31.19
C ASN A 112 -33.30 -16.33 -30.05
N LYS A 113 -34.44 -15.66 -29.76
CA LYS A 113 -35.44 -16.09 -28.75
C LYS A 113 -34.79 -16.37 -27.39
N VAL A 114 -33.95 -15.46 -26.92
CA VAL A 114 -33.39 -15.56 -25.58
C VAL A 114 -34.50 -15.49 -24.53
N ASP A 115 -34.33 -16.17 -23.39
CA ASP A 115 -35.33 -16.22 -22.31
C ASP A 115 -35.40 -14.90 -21.55
N GLY A 116 -34.26 -14.19 -21.43
CA GLY A 116 -34.18 -12.90 -20.78
C GLY A 116 -32.98 -12.10 -21.26
N VAL A 117 -32.96 -10.79 -20.99
CA VAL A 117 -31.88 -9.87 -21.40
C VAL A 117 -31.42 -9.02 -20.22
N ILE A 118 -30.12 -9.02 -19.94
CA ILE A 118 -29.47 -8.01 -19.12
C ILE A 118 -28.99 -6.91 -20.06
N TRP A 119 -29.43 -5.69 -19.84
CA TRP A 119 -29.22 -4.57 -20.75
C TRP A 119 -28.54 -3.39 -20.07
N ASP A 120 -27.31 -3.07 -20.49
CA ASP A 120 -26.59 -1.83 -20.16
C ASP A 120 -26.75 -0.86 -21.35
N PRO A 121 -27.69 0.12 -21.30
CA PRO A 121 -28.05 0.96 -22.42
C PRO A 121 -26.97 1.99 -22.77
N VAL A 122 -26.77 2.24 -24.05
CA VAL A 122 -25.82 3.25 -24.54
C VAL A 122 -26.22 4.66 -24.06
N SER A 123 -27.50 4.94 -23.96
CA SER A 123 -28.05 6.21 -23.44
C SER A 123 -29.43 6.00 -22.83
N SER A 124 -29.90 6.98 -22.05
CA SER A 124 -31.27 6.97 -21.53
C SER A 124 -32.33 6.93 -22.62
N GLN A 125 -32.05 7.48 -23.80
CA GLN A 125 -32.95 7.44 -24.95
C GLN A 125 -33.12 6.03 -25.53
N SER A 126 -32.10 5.18 -25.37
CA SER A 126 -32.13 3.78 -25.80
C SER A 126 -33.26 2.98 -25.15
N LEU A 127 -33.71 3.36 -23.95
CA LEU A 127 -34.75 2.66 -23.20
C LEU A 127 -36.08 2.59 -23.94
N CYS A 128 -36.36 3.51 -24.87
CA CYS A 128 -37.54 3.42 -25.72
C CYS A 128 -37.59 2.12 -26.55
N HIS A 129 -36.43 1.48 -26.81
CA HIS A 129 -36.34 0.24 -27.57
C HIS A 129 -36.74 -1.00 -26.76
N GLY A 130 -36.96 -0.90 -25.45
CA GLY A 130 -37.43 -2.02 -24.60
C GLY A 130 -38.76 -2.63 -25.09
N HIS A 131 -39.59 -1.88 -25.83
CA HIS A 131 -40.81 -2.37 -26.45
C HIS A 131 -40.57 -3.56 -27.42
N HIS A 132 -39.38 -3.71 -28.00
CA HIS A 132 -39.02 -4.85 -28.84
C HIS A 132 -39.00 -6.16 -28.05
N PHE A 133 -38.47 -6.15 -26.82
CA PHE A 133 -38.49 -7.27 -25.93
C PHE A 133 -39.89 -7.57 -25.43
N ALA A 134 -40.63 -6.54 -25.00
CA ALA A 134 -42.00 -6.67 -24.50
C ALA A 134 -42.95 -7.31 -25.53
N LYS A 135 -42.84 -6.95 -26.81
CA LYS A 135 -43.64 -7.56 -27.88
C LYS A 135 -43.45 -9.05 -28.07
N LEU A 136 -42.29 -9.57 -27.65
CA LEU A 136 -41.94 -10.98 -27.77
C LEU A 136 -42.01 -11.73 -26.42
N ASN A 137 -42.52 -11.07 -25.36
CA ASN A 137 -42.56 -11.56 -24.00
C ASN A 137 -41.15 -11.98 -23.49
N ILE A 138 -40.10 -11.28 -23.90
CA ILE A 138 -38.75 -11.45 -23.40
C ILE A 138 -38.59 -10.55 -22.18
N THR A 139 -38.32 -11.15 -21.01
CA THR A 139 -38.01 -10.44 -19.78
C THR A 139 -36.66 -9.72 -19.91
N TYR A 140 -36.54 -8.50 -19.37
CA TYR A 140 -35.26 -7.80 -19.39
C TYR A 140 -35.04 -6.99 -18.12
N ALA A 141 -33.79 -6.95 -17.68
CA ALA A 141 -33.30 -6.17 -16.57
C ALA A 141 -32.29 -5.10 -17.07
N VAL A 142 -32.46 -3.86 -16.64
CA VAL A 142 -31.64 -2.72 -17.08
C VAL A 142 -30.58 -2.38 -16.04
N CYS A 143 -29.33 -2.21 -16.49
CA CYS A 143 -28.22 -1.77 -15.65
C CYS A 143 -28.10 -0.24 -15.66
N GLY A 144 -27.96 0.38 -14.49
CA GLY A 144 -27.44 1.75 -14.37
C GLY A 144 -28.41 2.89 -14.69
N SER A 145 -29.70 2.62 -14.81
CA SER A 145 -30.72 3.66 -15.04
C SER A 145 -31.65 3.83 -13.84
N SER A 146 -32.04 5.04 -13.53
CA SER A 146 -33.03 5.38 -12.50
C SER A 146 -34.48 5.38 -13.00
N ALA A 147 -34.75 4.75 -14.13
CA ALA A 147 -36.10 4.61 -14.72
C ALA A 147 -36.39 3.11 -14.90
N PRO A 148 -37.36 2.61 -15.32
CA PRO A 148 -38.57 1.91 -14.94
C PRO A 148 -38.39 0.80 -13.87
N ASP A 149 -39.44 0.08 -13.48
CA ASP A 149 -39.55 -0.90 -12.38
C ASP A 149 -38.56 -2.08 -12.43
N ASN A 150 -37.88 -2.30 -13.56
CA ASN A 150 -36.89 -3.37 -13.76
C ASN A 150 -35.45 -2.83 -13.92
N SER A 151 -35.15 -1.67 -13.37
CA SER A 151 -33.82 -1.06 -13.38
C SER A 151 -33.08 -1.29 -12.07
N TYR A 152 -31.82 -1.68 -12.20
CA TYR A 152 -30.92 -1.93 -11.07
C TYR A 152 -29.66 -1.10 -11.24
N CYS A 153 -29.20 -0.47 -10.17
CA CYS A 153 -27.99 0.36 -10.21
C CYS A 153 -27.12 0.15 -8.97
N ILE A 154 -25.83 0.39 -9.14
CA ILE A 154 -24.89 0.54 -8.04
C ILE A 154 -25.13 1.92 -7.42
N ASP A 155 -25.16 2.01 -6.10
CA ASP A 155 -25.30 3.27 -5.37
C ASP A 155 -23.97 4.05 -5.38
N PHE A 156 -23.75 4.76 -6.49
CA PHE A 156 -22.58 5.63 -6.64
C PHE A 156 -22.61 6.85 -5.71
N SER A 157 -23.78 7.26 -5.20
CA SER A 157 -23.86 8.32 -4.22
C SER A 157 -23.26 7.87 -2.89
N SER A 158 -23.59 6.66 -2.43
CA SER A 158 -22.97 6.07 -1.25
C SER A 158 -21.46 5.89 -1.41
N LEU A 159 -20.98 5.43 -2.57
CA LEU A 159 -19.55 5.29 -2.85
C LEU A 159 -18.82 6.64 -2.85
N GLY A 160 -19.41 7.67 -3.46
CA GLY A 160 -18.88 9.03 -3.45
C GLY A 160 -18.81 9.62 -2.04
N TYR A 161 -19.85 9.37 -1.23
CA TYR A 161 -19.88 9.74 0.18
C TYR A 161 -18.75 9.07 0.97
N GLN A 162 -18.59 7.76 0.84
CA GLN A 162 -17.55 6.99 1.54
C GLN A 162 -16.14 7.45 1.17
N ALA A 163 -15.88 7.68 -0.12
CA ALA A 163 -14.58 8.16 -0.57
C ALA A 163 -14.26 9.57 -0.04
N ALA A 164 -15.25 10.47 -0.06
CA ALA A 164 -15.10 11.81 0.53
C ALA A 164 -14.89 11.73 2.05
N ARG A 165 -15.62 10.86 2.76
CA ARG A 165 -15.49 10.64 4.20
C ARG A 165 -14.08 10.19 4.58
N ILE A 166 -13.47 9.30 3.79
CA ILE A 166 -12.10 8.86 4.01
C ILE A 166 -11.14 10.06 3.96
N LEU A 167 -11.25 10.95 2.96
CA LEU A 167 -10.43 12.16 2.92
C LEU A 167 -10.62 13.04 4.15
N VAL A 168 -11.85 13.20 4.64
CA VAL A 168 -12.14 13.97 5.85
C VAL A 168 -11.59 13.30 7.11
N GLU A 169 -11.69 11.99 7.23
CA GLU A 169 -11.09 11.20 8.32
C GLU A 169 -9.56 11.36 8.36
N TYR A 170 -8.92 11.45 7.18
CA TYR A 170 -7.51 11.80 7.04
C TYR A 170 -7.21 13.30 7.23
N LYS A 171 -8.16 14.09 7.78
CA LYS A 171 -8.01 15.51 8.11
C LYS A 171 -7.82 16.44 6.91
N HIS A 172 -8.25 16.02 5.73
CA HIS A 172 -8.28 16.92 4.59
C HIS A 172 -9.51 17.84 4.64
N HIS A 173 -9.28 19.14 4.56
CA HIS A 173 -10.34 20.17 4.48
C HIS A 173 -10.34 20.90 3.13
N LYS A 174 -9.21 20.90 2.42
CA LYS A 174 -9.06 21.45 1.07
C LYS A 174 -9.12 20.31 0.07
N ILE A 175 -10.34 19.86 -0.21
CA ILE A 175 -10.60 18.70 -1.07
C ILE A 175 -11.38 19.10 -2.31
N ALA A 176 -11.21 18.31 -3.37
CA ALA A 176 -11.96 18.45 -4.61
C ALA A 176 -12.38 17.08 -5.16
N CYS A 177 -13.32 17.11 -6.09
CA CYS A 177 -13.78 15.93 -6.81
C CYS A 177 -13.48 16.10 -8.30
N LEU A 178 -12.70 15.19 -8.89
CA LEU A 178 -12.41 15.13 -10.33
C LEU A 178 -13.39 14.16 -11.00
N LEU A 179 -14.24 14.71 -11.86
CA LEU A 179 -15.36 13.99 -12.46
C LEU A 179 -15.19 13.84 -13.98
N SER A 180 -15.69 12.73 -14.53
CA SER A 180 -15.91 12.60 -15.96
C SER A 180 -17.17 13.39 -16.34
N PRO A 181 -17.10 14.32 -17.31
CA PRO A 181 -18.23 15.18 -17.63
C PRO A 181 -19.42 14.41 -18.22
N GLY A 182 -20.63 14.90 -17.96
CA GLY A 182 -21.87 14.46 -18.61
C GLY A 182 -22.35 13.05 -18.27
N THR A 183 -21.76 12.34 -17.29
CA THR A 183 -22.21 10.99 -16.93
C THR A 183 -23.11 11.01 -15.69
N HIS A 184 -24.17 10.19 -15.70
CA HIS A 184 -25.06 10.02 -14.55
C HIS A 184 -24.31 9.52 -13.31
N ARG A 185 -23.35 8.62 -13.50
CA ARG A 185 -22.45 8.15 -12.44
C ARG A 185 -21.75 9.32 -11.74
N SER A 186 -21.17 10.25 -12.51
CA SER A 186 -20.48 11.42 -11.95
C SER A 186 -21.41 12.33 -11.16
N GLN A 187 -22.67 12.46 -11.58
CA GLN A 187 -23.69 13.22 -10.86
C GLN A 187 -23.97 12.60 -9.50
N LEU A 188 -24.19 11.28 -9.44
CA LEU A 188 -24.41 10.56 -8.19
C LEU A 188 -23.19 10.62 -7.24
N ILE A 189 -21.98 10.49 -7.77
CA ILE A 189 -20.75 10.64 -6.97
C ILE A 189 -20.66 12.05 -6.38
N LEU A 190 -20.98 13.08 -7.18
CA LEU A 190 -21.00 14.46 -6.71
C LEU A 190 -22.05 14.71 -5.62
N GLU A 191 -23.22 14.10 -5.73
CA GLU A 191 -24.26 14.16 -4.69
C GLU A 191 -23.75 13.56 -3.38
N GLY A 192 -23.11 12.39 -3.44
CA GLY A 192 -22.48 11.76 -2.27
C GLY A 192 -21.37 12.61 -1.68
N PHE A 193 -20.51 13.20 -2.53
CA PHE A 193 -19.46 14.12 -2.11
C PHE A 193 -20.03 15.33 -1.37
N LYS A 194 -21.04 16.01 -1.95
CA LYS A 194 -21.71 17.16 -1.33
C LYS A 194 -22.34 16.80 0.01
N LYS A 195 -23.00 15.65 0.10
CA LYS A 195 -23.61 15.16 1.34
C LYS A 195 -22.55 14.94 2.42
N CYS A 196 -21.42 14.33 2.10
CA CYS A 196 -20.32 14.13 3.03
C CYS A 196 -19.77 15.47 3.55
N LEU A 197 -19.58 16.46 2.68
CA LEU A 197 -19.12 17.81 3.08
C LEU A 197 -20.12 18.46 4.04
N TYR A 198 -21.40 18.38 3.73
CA TYR A 198 -22.47 18.94 4.58
C TYR A 198 -22.47 18.31 5.97
N ASP A 199 -22.42 16.97 6.05
CA ASP A 199 -22.41 16.24 7.33
C ASP A 199 -21.17 16.56 8.19
N ASN A 200 -20.05 16.95 7.55
CA ASN A 200 -18.82 17.33 8.23
C ASN A 200 -18.61 18.86 8.35
N GLN A 201 -19.64 19.65 8.07
CA GLN A 201 -19.62 21.13 8.17
C GLN A 201 -18.55 21.80 7.30
N ILE A 202 -18.20 21.21 6.15
CA ILE A 202 -17.29 21.78 5.17
C ILE A 202 -18.13 22.46 4.09
N PRO A 203 -18.01 23.79 3.90
CA PRO A 203 -18.78 24.51 2.88
C PRO A 203 -18.43 24.01 1.48
N PHE A 204 -19.43 23.59 0.72
CA PHE A 204 -19.26 23.24 -0.70
C PHE A 204 -19.19 24.51 -1.56
N THR A 205 -18.28 24.51 -2.53
CA THR A 205 -18.21 25.52 -3.59
C THR A 205 -18.05 24.82 -4.94
N ASP A 206 -18.60 25.39 -6.01
CA ASP A 206 -18.50 24.82 -7.36
C ASP A 206 -17.03 24.65 -7.80
N SER A 207 -16.16 25.44 -7.24
CA SER A 207 -14.71 25.31 -7.46
C SER A 207 -14.11 24.00 -6.95
N MET A 208 -14.78 23.26 -6.06
CA MET A 208 -14.36 21.92 -5.62
C MET A 208 -14.62 20.84 -6.68
N VAL A 209 -15.33 21.15 -7.76
CA VAL A 209 -15.54 20.24 -8.88
C VAL A 209 -14.52 20.54 -9.97
N LEU A 210 -13.63 19.58 -10.21
CA LEU A 210 -12.65 19.63 -11.28
C LEU A 210 -13.20 18.87 -12.49
N SER A 211 -13.03 19.43 -13.69
CA SER A 211 -13.43 18.78 -14.94
C SER A 211 -12.23 18.63 -15.87
N THR A 212 -12.19 17.53 -16.59
CA THR A 212 -11.15 17.27 -17.60
C THR A 212 -11.34 18.07 -18.89
N ASP A 213 -12.44 18.80 -19.04
CA ASP A 213 -12.74 19.60 -20.25
C ASP A 213 -11.90 20.89 -20.34
N SER A 214 -11.25 21.31 -19.26
CA SER A 214 -10.38 22.47 -19.26
C SER A 214 -8.91 22.05 -19.19
N GLU A 215 -8.05 22.58 -20.06
CA GLU A 215 -6.60 22.33 -20.00
C GLU A 215 -5.93 22.87 -18.71
N SER A 216 -6.66 23.65 -17.92
CA SER A 216 -6.15 24.33 -16.71
C SER A 216 -6.46 23.62 -15.38
N TRP A 217 -7.12 22.44 -15.39
CA TRP A 217 -7.59 21.79 -14.17
C TRP A 217 -6.47 21.52 -13.15
N TYR A 218 -5.22 21.25 -13.59
CA TYR A 218 -4.10 21.05 -12.70
C TYR A 218 -3.60 22.38 -12.07
N SER A 219 -3.69 23.52 -12.79
CA SER A 219 -3.32 24.82 -12.24
C SER A 219 -4.27 25.22 -11.11
N ASP A 220 -5.53 24.82 -11.19
CA ASP A 220 -6.51 25.00 -10.13
C ASP A 220 -6.13 24.24 -8.85
N ILE A 221 -5.55 23.04 -8.97
CA ILE A 221 -5.05 22.27 -7.82
C ILE A 221 -4.00 23.08 -7.04
N VAL A 222 -3.03 23.65 -7.77
CA VAL A 222 -1.94 24.44 -7.19
C VAL A 222 -2.46 25.74 -6.60
N ALA A 223 -3.24 26.51 -7.38
CA ALA A 223 -3.75 27.82 -6.96
C ALA A 223 -4.62 27.74 -5.71
N ARG A 224 -5.40 26.66 -5.56
CA ARG A 224 -6.31 26.44 -4.43
C ARG A 224 -5.66 25.71 -3.26
N LYS A 225 -4.41 25.29 -3.39
CA LYS A 225 -3.67 24.52 -2.38
C LYS A 225 -4.48 23.29 -1.92
N LEU A 226 -5.02 22.54 -2.88
CA LEU A 226 -5.76 21.32 -2.58
C LEU A 226 -4.83 20.29 -1.94
N THR A 227 -5.34 19.55 -0.97
CA THR A 227 -4.59 18.52 -0.25
C THR A 227 -5.12 17.12 -0.49
N GLY A 228 -6.34 16.97 -0.99
CA GLY A 228 -6.94 15.68 -1.31
C GLY A 228 -7.90 15.77 -2.50
N ILE A 229 -7.90 14.76 -3.37
CA ILE A 229 -8.77 14.68 -4.54
C ILE A 229 -9.43 13.32 -4.60
N LEU A 230 -10.76 13.34 -4.74
CA LEU A 230 -11.59 12.19 -5.10
C LEU A 230 -11.73 12.12 -6.62
N CYS A 231 -11.31 11.02 -7.23
CA CYS A 231 -11.51 10.79 -8.66
C CYS A 231 -12.66 9.81 -8.91
N SER A 232 -13.58 10.16 -9.83
CA SER A 232 -14.76 9.33 -10.13
C SER A 232 -14.45 8.00 -10.81
N HIS A 233 -13.28 7.88 -11.45
CA HIS A 233 -12.84 6.69 -12.19
C HIS A 233 -11.34 6.46 -11.96
N PHE A 234 -10.92 5.20 -11.94
CA PHE A 234 -9.51 4.84 -11.80
C PHE A 234 -8.64 5.42 -12.93
N SER A 235 -9.11 5.38 -14.17
CA SER A 235 -8.39 5.95 -15.31
C SER A 235 -8.16 7.46 -15.20
N LEU A 236 -9.12 8.21 -14.66
CA LEU A 236 -8.93 9.64 -14.39
C LEU A 236 -7.91 9.89 -13.28
N CYS A 237 -7.93 9.05 -12.23
CA CYS A 237 -6.96 9.15 -11.15
C CYS A 237 -5.55 8.85 -11.64
N LEU A 238 -5.38 7.87 -12.51
CA LEU A 238 -4.09 7.54 -13.12
C LEU A 238 -3.57 8.70 -13.99
N ALA A 239 -4.42 9.28 -14.84
CA ALA A 239 -4.07 10.44 -15.65
C ALA A 239 -3.68 11.65 -14.77
N LEU A 240 -4.41 11.88 -13.68
CA LEU A 240 -4.08 12.91 -12.70
C LEU A 240 -2.72 12.62 -12.02
N TYR A 241 -2.50 11.37 -11.59
CA TYR A 241 -1.25 10.94 -10.98
C TYR A 241 -0.05 11.23 -11.90
N GLU A 242 -0.12 10.83 -13.17
CA GLU A 242 0.93 11.07 -14.16
C GLU A 242 1.21 12.57 -14.38
N GLN A 243 0.17 13.40 -14.38
CA GLN A 243 0.35 14.85 -14.51
C GLN A 243 0.99 15.47 -13.27
N LEU A 244 0.54 15.08 -12.07
CA LEU A 244 1.11 15.56 -10.82
C LEU A 244 2.58 15.15 -10.68
N ASP A 245 2.94 13.93 -11.10
CA ASP A 245 4.32 13.44 -11.10
C ASP A 245 5.23 14.28 -12.02
N LYS A 246 4.75 14.65 -13.22
CA LYS A 246 5.46 15.57 -14.15
C LYS A 246 5.75 16.93 -13.53
N PHE A 247 4.90 17.40 -12.61
CA PHE A 247 5.08 18.64 -11.87
C PHE A 247 5.79 18.43 -10.53
N HIS A 248 6.36 17.25 -10.31
CA HIS A 248 7.09 16.89 -9.10
C HIS A 248 6.25 16.96 -7.80
N TYR A 249 4.93 16.78 -7.91
CA TYR A 249 4.08 16.56 -6.74
C TYR A 249 4.30 15.17 -6.18
N ARG A 250 4.57 15.09 -4.91
CA ARG A 250 4.73 13.81 -4.21
C ARG A 250 3.37 13.34 -3.69
N ILE A 251 2.94 12.18 -4.16
CA ILE A 251 1.72 11.52 -3.71
C ILE A 251 2.12 10.42 -2.74
N PRO A 252 1.58 10.38 -1.51
CA PRO A 252 0.54 11.23 -0.90
C PRO A 252 1.07 12.49 -0.20
N TYR A 253 2.36 12.80 -0.26
CA TYR A 253 2.99 13.80 0.60
C TYR A 253 2.44 15.22 0.39
N ASP A 254 2.38 15.70 -0.84
CA ASP A 254 1.89 17.03 -1.18
C ASP A 254 0.37 17.01 -1.40
N ILE A 255 -0.18 15.90 -1.91
CA ILE A 255 -1.60 15.71 -2.19
C ILE A 255 -1.99 14.24 -2.10
N SER A 256 -3.10 13.96 -1.45
CA SER A 256 -3.69 12.62 -1.38
C SER A 256 -4.68 12.38 -2.50
N LEU A 257 -4.66 11.18 -3.07
CA LEU A 257 -5.59 10.76 -4.11
C LEU A 257 -6.41 9.55 -3.63
N ILE A 258 -7.72 9.59 -3.88
CA ILE A 258 -8.62 8.47 -3.71
C ILE A 258 -9.49 8.31 -4.95
N THR A 259 -9.78 7.09 -5.35
CA THR A 259 -10.61 6.82 -6.53
C THR A 259 -11.65 5.74 -6.28
N LEU A 260 -12.67 5.69 -7.12
CA LEU A 260 -13.48 4.50 -7.26
C LEU A 260 -12.77 3.56 -8.25
N LYS A 261 -12.39 2.36 -7.76
CA LYS A 261 -11.71 1.34 -8.56
C LYS A 261 -12.73 0.55 -9.36
N ASP A 262 -12.73 0.74 -10.66
CA ASP A 262 -13.51 -0.03 -11.61
C ASP A 262 -12.88 -1.42 -11.85
N ASP A 263 -12.65 -1.80 -13.09
CA ASP A 263 -11.85 -2.96 -13.43
C ASP A 263 -10.37 -2.57 -13.31
N VAL A 264 -9.67 -3.10 -12.31
CA VAL A 264 -8.22 -2.95 -12.20
C VAL A 264 -7.62 -4.07 -13.05
N PRO A 265 -6.97 -3.77 -14.18
CA PRO A 265 -6.26 -4.78 -14.94
C PRO A 265 -5.25 -5.47 -14.01
N GLY A 266 -5.34 -6.81 -13.89
CA GLY A 266 -4.51 -7.56 -12.95
C GLY A 266 -3.02 -7.28 -13.14
N GLU A 267 -2.29 -7.19 -12.03
CA GLU A 267 -0.81 -7.24 -11.88
C GLU A 267 0.07 -6.29 -12.72
N ILE A 268 -0.49 -5.37 -13.50
CA ILE A 268 0.31 -4.36 -14.16
C ILE A 268 0.76 -3.34 -13.11
N GLN A 269 2.04 -3.00 -13.11
CA GLN A 269 2.74 -2.06 -12.23
C GLN A 269 2.15 -0.63 -12.32
N TYR A 270 0.95 -0.45 -11.78
CA TYR A 270 0.44 0.89 -11.53
C TYR A 270 0.96 1.39 -10.18
N PRO A 271 1.22 2.70 -10.05
CA PRO A 271 1.49 3.27 -8.75
C PRO A 271 0.36 2.93 -7.78
N GLY A 272 0.70 2.65 -6.52
CA GLY A 272 -0.27 2.31 -5.50
C GLY A 272 -1.28 3.44 -5.28
N ILE A 273 -2.44 3.36 -5.91
CA ILE A 273 -3.54 4.33 -5.76
C ILE A 273 -4.59 3.73 -4.83
N SER A 274 -4.89 4.43 -3.74
CA SER A 274 -5.94 4.07 -2.80
C SER A 274 -7.32 4.25 -3.42
N GLY A 275 -8.23 3.32 -3.15
CA GLY A 275 -9.55 3.43 -3.73
C GLY A 275 -10.58 2.49 -3.14
N ILE A 276 -11.82 2.75 -3.47
CA ILE A 276 -12.97 1.93 -3.11
C ILE A 276 -13.32 1.07 -4.32
N PRO A 277 -13.23 -0.27 -4.22
CA PRO A 277 -13.66 -1.15 -5.31
C PRO A 277 -15.15 -0.97 -5.63
N VAL A 278 -15.48 -0.77 -6.89
CA VAL A 278 -16.87 -0.76 -7.35
C VAL A 278 -17.34 -2.22 -7.48
N PRO A 279 -18.43 -2.61 -6.82
CA PRO A 279 -18.82 -4.01 -6.68
C PRO A 279 -19.50 -4.57 -7.94
N TYR A 280 -18.89 -4.44 -9.12
CA TYR A 280 -19.48 -4.89 -10.39
C TYR A 280 -19.70 -6.40 -10.46
N TYR A 281 -18.80 -7.19 -9.86
CA TYR A 281 -18.94 -8.64 -9.85
C TYR A 281 -20.18 -9.09 -9.06
N GLU A 282 -20.37 -8.57 -7.84
CA GLU A 282 -21.53 -8.89 -7.02
C GLU A 282 -22.82 -8.31 -7.61
N PHE A 283 -22.74 -7.14 -8.24
CA PHE A 283 -23.85 -6.58 -8.96
C PHE A 283 -24.26 -7.45 -10.17
N GLY A 284 -23.28 -7.99 -10.92
CA GLY A 284 -23.54 -8.93 -12.01
C GLY A 284 -24.23 -10.21 -11.55
N LYS A 285 -23.81 -10.75 -10.41
CA LYS A 285 -24.48 -11.93 -9.79
C LYS A 285 -25.91 -11.59 -9.39
N PHE A 286 -26.10 -10.46 -8.77
CA PHE A 286 -27.41 -10.02 -8.31
C PHE A 286 -28.40 -9.84 -9.46
N ILE A 287 -28.04 -9.05 -10.49
CA ILE A 287 -28.95 -8.76 -11.62
C ILE A 287 -29.27 -10.02 -12.45
N CYS A 288 -28.28 -10.91 -12.62
CA CYS A 288 -28.48 -12.17 -13.33
C CYS A 288 -29.43 -13.09 -12.57
N ARG A 289 -29.30 -13.19 -11.25
CA ARG A 289 -30.20 -14.00 -10.42
C ARG A 289 -31.62 -13.50 -10.48
N HIS A 290 -31.82 -12.18 -10.31
CA HIS A 290 -33.15 -11.58 -10.42
C HIS A 290 -33.79 -11.83 -11.77
N LEU A 291 -33.04 -11.66 -12.87
CA LEU A 291 -33.56 -11.94 -14.21
C LEU A 291 -33.97 -13.40 -14.37
N ILE A 292 -33.18 -14.35 -13.87
CA ILE A 292 -33.51 -15.79 -13.93
C ILE A 292 -34.77 -16.10 -13.12
N GLU A 293 -34.87 -15.59 -11.88
CA GLU A 293 -36.04 -15.74 -11.02
C GLU A 293 -37.31 -15.23 -11.71
N GLU A 294 -37.24 -14.08 -12.37
CA GLU A 294 -38.34 -13.51 -13.14
C GLU A 294 -38.70 -14.37 -14.37
N CYS A 295 -37.69 -14.80 -15.16
CA CYS A 295 -37.88 -15.72 -16.29
C CYS A 295 -38.51 -17.06 -15.87
N GLU A 296 -38.23 -17.51 -14.67
CA GLU A 296 -38.74 -18.77 -14.11
C GLU A 296 -40.01 -18.60 -13.28
N LYS A 297 -40.47 -17.37 -13.08
CA LYS A 297 -41.63 -17.04 -12.23
C LYS A 297 -41.52 -17.62 -10.83
N ARG A 298 -40.28 -17.57 -10.29
CA ARG A 298 -40.00 -17.94 -8.90
C ARG A 298 -40.29 -16.74 -8.00
N GLU A 299 -40.54 -16.98 -6.71
CA GLU A 299 -40.53 -15.89 -5.72
C GLU A 299 -39.12 -15.28 -5.66
N PHE A 300 -39.05 -13.95 -5.62
CA PHE A 300 -37.78 -13.25 -5.51
C PHE A 300 -37.11 -13.63 -4.19
N SER A 301 -35.86 -14.07 -4.27
CA SER A 301 -35.03 -14.23 -3.10
C SER A 301 -34.82 -12.83 -2.50
N ASP A 302 -35.04 -12.69 -1.20
CA ASP A 302 -34.94 -11.43 -0.44
C ASP A 302 -33.46 -10.99 -0.27
N LEU A 303 -32.72 -11.03 -1.37
CA LEU A 303 -31.32 -10.66 -1.45
C LEU A 303 -31.23 -9.19 -1.87
N SER A 304 -31.25 -8.31 -0.87
CA SER A 304 -30.78 -6.94 -1.09
C SER A 304 -29.30 -7.00 -1.50
N PHE A 305 -28.97 -6.29 -2.56
CA PHE A 305 -27.58 -6.06 -2.97
C PHE A 305 -26.91 -5.18 -1.90
N TYR A 306 -26.20 -5.82 -0.95
CA TYR A 306 -25.41 -5.11 0.04
C TYR A 306 -24.08 -4.71 -0.54
N GLN A 307 -23.92 -3.41 -0.72
CA GLN A 307 -22.68 -2.82 -1.17
C GLN A 307 -21.71 -2.67 0.00
N THR A 308 -20.96 -3.74 0.33
CA THR A 308 -19.82 -3.64 1.24
C THR A 308 -18.59 -3.28 0.44
N SER A 309 -18.11 -2.06 0.60
CA SER A 309 -16.87 -1.60 -0.03
C SER A 309 -15.84 -1.32 1.04
N LEU A 310 -14.79 -2.14 1.09
CA LEU A 310 -13.63 -1.89 1.93
C LEU A 310 -12.64 -1.03 1.15
N LEU A 311 -12.05 -0.04 1.81
CA LEU A 311 -10.95 0.72 1.23
C LEU A 311 -9.78 -0.22 0.92
N ASP A 312 -9.36 -0.23 -0.33
CA ASP A 312 -8.07 -0.82 -0.70
C ASP A 312 -6.98 0.19 -0.35
N HIS A 313 -6.33 -0.05 0.79
CA HIS A 313 -5.25 0.79 1.30
C HIS A 313 -3.99 0.62 0.48
N THR A 314 -3.66 1.66 -0.25
CA THR A 314 -2.39 1.78 -0.95
C THR A 314 -1.73 3.12 -0.60
N ALA A 315 -0.54 3.38 -1.12
CA ALA A 315 0.31 4.47 -0.68
C ALA A 315 -0.14 5.90 -1.10
N SER A 316 -1.35 6.11 -1.65
CA SER A 316 -1.77 7.42 -2.15
C SER A 316 -2.57 8.29 -1.17
N LEU A 317 -2.77 7.84 0.08
CA LEU A 317 -3.47 8.57 1.13
C LEU A 317 -2.56 8.84 2.33
N ASP A 318 -2.56 10.07 2.83
CA ASP A 318 -1.89 10.46 4.07
C ASP A 318 -2.54 11.74 4.63
N VAL A 319 -2.25 12.08 5.87
CA VAL A 319 -2.72 13.33 6.51
C VAL A 319 -2.05 14.54 5.83
N PRO A 320 -2.75 15.66 5.58
CA PRO A 320 -2.15 16.88 5.02
C PRO A 320 -0.93 17.36 5.82
N TYR A 321 0.06 17.88 5.12
CA TYR A 321 1.32 18.34 5.73
C TYR A 321 1.16 19.14 7.03
N PRO A 322 0.27 20.14 7.15
CA PRO A 322 0.13 20.92 8.39
C PRO A 322 -0.39 20.12 9.59
N ASN A 323 -1.02 18.96 9.34
CA ASN A 323 -1.65 18.12 10.36
C ASN A 323 -0.85 16.85 10.66
N ARG A 324 0.34 16.68 10.04
CA ARG A 324 1.19 15.51 10.28
C ARG A 324 1.86 15.62 11.63
N SER A 325 1.97 14.48 12.30
CA SER A 325 2.85 14.37 13.46
C SER A 325 4.28 14.72 13.07
N PRO A 326 5.02 15.45 13.92
CA PRO A 326 6.43 15.69 13.66
C PRO A 326 7.17 14.37 13.47
N LYS A 327 8.09 14.34 12.49
CA LYS A 327 8.84 13.14 12.14
C LYS A 327 10.28 13.18 12.64
N ILE A 328 10.94 12.04 12.57
CA ILE A 328 12.37 11.91 12.82
C ILE A 328 13.08 11.63 11.49
N VAL A 329 14.12 12.40 11.21
CA VAL A 329 15.02 12.13 10.07
C VAL A 329 16.28 11.49 10.62
N VAL A 330 16.71 10.40 10.00
CA VAL A 330 17.98 9.77 10.33
C VAL A 330 18.90 9.89 9.13
N VAL A 331 20.12 10.39 9.34
CA VAL A 331 21.14 10.48 8.30
C VAL A 331 22.35 9.67 8.79
N GLY A 332 22.61 8.49 8.20
CA GLY A 332 23.63 7.63 8.74
C GLY A 332 23.92 6.37 7.94
N GLY A 333 24.84 5.57 8.48
CA GLY A 333 25.32 4.35 7.86
C GLY A 333 24.26 3.24 7.79
N ILE A 334 24.27 2.56 6.66
CA ILE A 334 23.40 1.42 6.32
C ILE A 334 24.30 0.21 6.10
N ASN A 335 24.18 -0.82 6.94
CA ASN A 335 25.00 -2.02 6.89
C ASN A 335 24.16 -3.29 6.88
N ILE A 336 24.79 -4.37 6.49
CA ILE A 336 24.38 -5.73 6.84
C ILE A 336 25.31 -6.21 7.94
N ASP A 337 24.75 -6.58 9.08
CA ASP A 337 25.48 -7.14 10.21
C ASP A 337 25.56 -8.66 10.06
N VAL A 338 26.77 -9.20 9.92
CA VAL A 338 27.06 -10.63 9.80
C VAL A 338 27.74 -11.08 11.08
N THR A 339 27.01 -11.77 11.94
CA THR A 339 27.54 -12.32 13.18
C THR A 339 28.08 -13.72 12.93
N LEU A 340 29.35 -13.94 13.28
CA LEU A 340 30.08 -15.22 13.22
C LEU A 340 30.35 -15.68 14.63
N ASN A 341 29.76 -16.81 15.03
CA ASN A 341 30.04 -17.41 16.33
C ASN A 341 31.29 -18.30 16.24
N LEU A 342 32.30 -17.98 16.98
CA LEU A 342 33.61 -18.61 16.94
C LEU A 342 33.97 -19.26 18.28
N ASP A 343 34.72 -20.35 18.27
CA ASP A 343 35.26 -20.94 19.49
C ASP A 343 36.37 -20.05 20.07
N GLU A 344 37.14 -19.38 19.21
CA GLU A 344 38.17 -18.41 19.57
C GLU A 344 38.24 -17.29 18.53
N LEU A 345 38.64 -16.09 18.93
CA LEU A 345 38.86 -14.97 18.02
C LEU A 345 40.06 -15.22 17.11
N PRO A 346 40.00 -14.78 15.81
CA PRO A 346 41.10 -14.96 14.89
C PRO A 346 42.36 -14.20 15.36
N HIS A 347 43.50 -14.89 15.38
CA HIS A 347 44.80 -14.30 15.60
C HIS A 347 45.61 -14.28 14.32
N SER A 348 46.64 -13.42 14.28
CA SER A 348 47.53 -13.32 13.11
C SER A 348 48.10 -14.70 12.73
N GLY A 349 47.91 -15.09 11.47
CA GLY A 349 48.40 -16.34 10.91
C GLY A 349 47.57 -17.60 11.24
N LYS A 350 46.43 -17.48 11.96
CA LYS A 350 45.54 -18.61 12.26
C LYS A 350 44.19 -18.45 11.58
N ALA A 351 43.76 -19.47 10.83
CA ALA A 351 42.43 -19.58 10.31
C ALA A 351 41.47 -20.16 11.35
N VAL A 352 40.31 -19.57 11.54
CA VAL A 352 39.25 -20.05 12.42
C VAL A 352 38.03 -20.38 11.58
N SER A 353 37.43 -21.54 11.81
CA SER A 353 36.18 -21.94 11.12
C SER A 353 34.97 -21.70 12.03
N THR A 354 33.84 -21.37 11.40
CA THR A 354 32.56 -21.29 12.08
C THR A 354 31.50 -22.08 11.31
N SER A 355 30.57 -22.70 12.03
CA SER A 355 29.41 -23.38 11.47
C SER A 355 28.13 -22.57 11.64
N ARG A 356 28.19 -21.44 12.34
CA ARG A 356 27.01 -20.61 12.65
C ARG A 356 27.25 -19.16 12.26
N SER A 357 26.43 -18.67 11.37
CA SER A 357 26.35 -17.24 11.05
C SER A 357 24.91 -16.78 11.05
N THR A 358 24.70 -15.54 11.48
CA THR A 358 23.41 -14.86 11.36
C THR A 358 23.62 -13.54 10.63
N THR A 359 22.66 -13.18 9.79
CA THR A 359 22.74 -11.97 8.98
C THR A 359 21.47 -11.15 9.21
N PHE A 360 21.65 -9.89 9.60
CA PHE A 360 20.55 -8.97 9.84
C PHE A 360 20.83 -7.62 9.18
N PRO A 361 19.78 -6.88 8.77
CA PRO A 361 19.91 -5.45 8.52
C PRO A 361 20.46 -4.74 9.75
N GLY A 362 21.41 -3.84 9.55
CA GLY A 362 22.09 -3.15 10.64
C GLY A 362 22.72 -1.82 10.19
N GLY A 363 23.73 -1.39 10.94
CA GLY A 363 24.25 -0.02 10.85
C GLY A 363 23.43 0.94 11.71
N LYS A 364 24.11 1.93 12.31
CA LYS A 364 23.43 2.85 13.26
C LYS A 364 22.28 3.64 12.64
N GLY A 365 22.39 4.00 11.35
CA GLY A 365 21.30 4.65 10.63
C GLY A 365 20.03 3.79 10.58
N VAL A 366 20.18 2.51 10.22
CA VAL A 366 19.08 1.53 10.17
C VAL A 366 18.50 1.29 11.56
N ASN A 367 19.37 1.03 12.55
CA ASN A 367 18.96 0.72 13.91
C ASN A 367 18.14 1.88 14.53
N GLN A 368 18.63 3.11 14.38
CA GLN A 368 17.95 4.30 14.92
C GLN A 368 16.65 4.58 14.16
N ALA A 369 16.62 4.37 12.85
CA ALA A 369 15.39 4.57 12.07
C ALA A 369 14.29 3.58 12.43
N ILE A 370 14.63 2.28 12.51
CA ILE A 370 13.67 1.24 12.91
C ILE A 370 13.24 1.45 14.36
N GLY A 371 14.19 1.76 15.27
CA GLY A 371 13.88 2.03 16.66
C GLY A 371 12.85 3.14 16.83
N ALA A 372 13.05 4.27 16.18
CA ALA A 372 12.10 5.40 16.22
C ALA A 372 10.75 5.09 15.56
N ALA A 373 10.75 4.32 14.46
CA ALA A 373 9.52 3.92 13.79
C ALA A 373 8.68 2.97 14.66
N ARG A 374 9.30 1.98 15.32
CA ARG A 374 8.61 1.10 16.27
C ARG A 374 8.05 1.82 17.49
N LEU A 375 8.65 2.96 17.84
CA LEU A 375 8.15 3.85 18.90
C LEU A 375 7.03 4.79 18.40
N GLY A 376 6.55 4.63 17.15
CA GLY A 376 5.32 5.24 16.65
C GLY A 376 5.50 6.57 15.93
N HIS A 377 6.70 6.94 15.53
CA HIS A 377 6.95 8.15 14.75
C HIS A 377 7.07 7.85 13.25
N PRO A 378 6.63 8.77 12.37
CA PRO A 378 7.08 8.77 10.98
C PRO A 378 8.59 8.98 10.93
N VAL A 379 9.30 8.14 10.18
CA VAL A 379 10.77 8.20 10.08
C VAL A 379 11.21 8.16 8.63
N SER A 380 12.13 9.05 8.23
CA SER A 380 12.83 9.00 6.95
C SER A 380 14.30 8.68 7.17
N LEU A 381 14.86 7.77 6.39
CA LEU A 381 16.30 7.43 6.41
C LEU A 381 16.99 7.95 5.16
N ILE A 382 18.08 8.70 5.36
CA ILE A 382 18.98 9.17 4.30
C ILE A 382 20.31 8.43 4.43
N GLY A 383 20.75 7.79 3.36
CA GLY A 383 21.97 7.01 3.30
C GLY A 383 22.17 6.38 1.93
N LYS A 384 23.14 5.46 1.80
CA LYS A 384 23.39 4.73 0.54
C LYS A 384 23.56 3.25 0.76
N VAL A 385 23.09 2.47 -0.22
CA VAL A 385 23.33 1.03 -0.35
C VAL A 385 23.96 0.75 -1.72
N GLY A 386 24.57 -0.41 -1.87
CA GLY A 386 25.03 -0.88 -3.18
C GLY A 386 23.89 -1.36 -4.08
N THR A 387 24.28 -1.97 -5.22
CA THR A 387 23.36 -2.64 -6.16
C THR A 387 23.38 -4.16 -5.98
N ASP A 388 23.89 -4.63 -4.86
CA ASP A 388 24.01 -6.03 -4.48
C ASP A 388 22.71 -6.59 -3.86
N TYR A 389 22.69 -7.91 -3.63
CA TYR A 389 21.55 -8.59 -3.02
C TYR A 389 21.27 -8.12 -1.58
N ASP A 390 22.29 -7.68 -0.87
CA ASP A 390 22.18 -7.20 0.52
C ASP A 390 21.29 -5.95 0.62
N SER A 391 21.29 -5.10 -0.41
CA SER A 391 20.41 -3.95 -0.47
C SER A 391 18.92 -4.31 -0.42
N ALA A 392 18.52 -5.47 -0.96
CA ALA A 392 17.14 -5.93 -0.92
C ALA A 392 16.69 -6.26 0.51
N LEU A 393 17.57 -6.81 1.35
CA LEU A 393 17.29 -7.09 2.76
C LEU A 393 17.04 -5.78 3.53
N ILE A 394 17.83 -4.74 3.24
CA ILE A 394 17.64 -3.41 3.84
C ILE A 394 16.27 -2.84 3.46
N TYR A 395 15.92 -2.82 2.17
CA TYR A 395 14.64 -2.29 1.72
C TYR A 395 13.44 -3.05 2.31
N SER A 396 13.52 -4.39 2.42
CA SER A 396 12.48 -5.20 3.06
C SER A 396 12.29 -4.81 4.52
N ALA A 397 13.39 -4.75 5.28
CA ALA A 397 13.34 -4.39 6.70
C ALA A 397 12.80 -2.97 6.93
N MET A 398 13.20 -2.00 6.10
CA MET A 398 12.68 -0.64 6.18
C MET A 398 11.18 -0.61 5.94
N LYS A 399 10.71 -1.27 4.88
CA LYS A 399 9.30 -1.34 4.50
C LYS A 399 8.46 -2.03 5.59
N GLU A 400 8.94 -3.14 6.13
CA GLU A 400 8.26 -3.89 7.21
C GLU A 400 8.08 -3.07 8.48
N ASN A 401 9.01 -2.15 8.75
CA ASN A 401 8.96 -1.26 9.92
C ASN A 401 8.39 0.14 9.61
N GLY A 402 7.86 0.38 8.40
CA GLY A 402 7.24 1.65 8.04
C GLY A 402 8.19 2.84 7.93
N VAL A 403 9.48 2.60 7.67
CA VAL A 403 10.49 3.65 7.45
C VAL A 403 10.43 4.14 6.01
N ASP A 404 10.36 5.44 5.79
CA ASP A 404 10.44 6.07 4.48
C ASP A 404 11.85 5.91 3.90
N ILE A 405 11.91 5.28 2.72
CA ILE A 405 13.13 4.91 2.01
C ILE A 405 13.52 5.87 0.88
N GLN A 406 12.77 6.94 0.65
CA GLN A 406 13.02 7.86 -0.47
C GLN A 406 14.41 8.49 -0.41
N GLY A 407 14.97 8.63 0.80
CA GLY A 407 16.33 9.14 1.02
C GLY A 407 17.44 8.11 0.83
N ILE A 408 17.13 6.84 0.54
CA ILE A 408 18.15 5.80 0.37
C ILE A 408 18.61 5.75 -1.09
N GLY A 409 19.80 6.28 -1.35
CA GLY A 409 20.44 6.24 -2.66
C GLY A 409 21.07 4.88 -2.97
N ARG A 410 21.29 4.60 -4.27
CA ARG A 410 22.05 3.44 -4.73
C ARG A 410 23.40 3.87 -5.28
N ASP A 411 24.46 3.20 -4.82
CA ASP A 411 25.81 3.36 -5.34
C ASP A 411 26.11 2.26 -6.35
N LEU A 412 26.56 2.66 -7.56
CA LEU A 412 26.89 1.71 -8.62
C LEU A 412 28.33 1.19 -8.53
N SER A 413 29.17 1.83 -7.72
CA SER A 413 30.62 1.57 -7.63
C SER A 413 31.02 0.84 -6.34
N ALA A 414 30.17 0.85 -5.32
CA ALA A 414 30.45 0.24 -4.03
C ALA A 414 29.34 -0.74 -3.61
N SER A 415 29.71 -1.76 -2.86
CA SER A 415 28.74 -2.67 -2.23
C SER A 415 28.05 -2.02 -1.04
N THR A 416 26.92 -2.59 -0.63
CA THR A 416 26.28 -2.24 0.65
C THR A 416 27.28 -2.43 1.80
N GLY A 417 27.28 -1.52 2.76
CA GLY A 417 28.14 -1.61 3.94
C GLY A 417 27.91 -2.92 4.72
N LYS A 418 28.97 -3.46 5.35
CA LYS A 418 28.88 -4.67 6.17
C LYS A 418 29.65 -4.52 7.47
N ALA A 419 29.09 -5.06 8.54
CA ALA A 419 29.80 -5.28 9.79
C ALA A 419 29.96 -6.79 10.03
N TYR A 420 31.18 -7.27 10.14
CA TYR A 420 31.49 -8.64 10.52
C TYR A 420 31.76 -8.67 12.02
N ILE A 421 30.83 -9.26 12.76
CA ILE A 421 30.86 -9.33 14.22
C ILE A 421 31.34 -10.74 14.61
N HIS A 422 32.54 -10.83 15.08
CA HIS A 422 33.11 -12.07 15.58
C HIS A 422 32.80 -12.19 17.07
N VAL A 423 32.05 -13.20 17.45
CA VAL A 423 31.64 -13.43 18.85
C VAL A 423 32.21 -14.75 19.33
N GLN A 424 32.98 -14.72 20.40
CA GLN A 424 33.53 -15.89 21.06
C GLN A 424 32.55 -16.47 22.08
N ASN A 425 32.70 -17.76 22.43
CA ASN A 425 31.78 -18.45 23.34
C ASN A 425 31.71 -17.85 24.76
N ASP A 426 32.73 -17.11 25.18
CA ASP A 426 32.77 -16.37 26.45
C ASP A 426 32.14 -14.98 26.39
N GLY A 427 31.67 -14.57 25.21
CA GLY A 427 31.00 -13.27 24.95
C GLY A 427 31.95 -12.15 24.51
N GLU A 428 33.29 -12.40 24.43
CA GLU A 428 34.17 -11.43 23.80
C GLU A 428 33.88 -11.30 22.32
N SER A 429 33.97 -10.07 21.81
CA SER A 429 33.66 -9.79 20.40
C SER A 429 34.62 -8.77 19.77
N THR A 430 34.87 -8.95 18.50
CA THR A 430 35.54 -7.95 17.64
C THR A 430 34.72 -7.67 16.42
N ILE A 431 34.78 -6.43 15.93
CA ILE A 431 33.97 -5.98 14.76
C ILE A 431 34.90 -5.46 13.67
N SER A 432 34.73 -6.00 12.47
CA SER A 432 35.40 -5.50 11.27
C SER A 432 34.35 -4.87 10.37
N ILE A 433 34.54 -3.61 9.95
CA ILE A 433 33.57 -2.86 9.16
C ILE A 433 34.10 -2.67 7.72
N LEU A 434 33.30 -3.12 6.76
CA LEU A 434 33.40 -2.74 5.37
C LEU A 434 32.44 -1.60 5.13
N THR A 435 32.96 -0.39 4.98
CA THR A 435 32.14 0.84 4.89
C THR A 435 31.26 0.86 3.63
N GLY A 436 31.76 0.31 2.51
CA GLY A 436 30.98 0.20 1.27
C GLY A 436 30.38 1.56 0.83
N ALA A 437 29.14 1.54 0.40
CA ALA A 437 28.41 2.70 -0.10
C ALA A 437 28.28 3.85 0.93
N ASN A 438 28.46 3.57 2.23
CA ASN A 438 28.38 4.62 3.26
C ASN A 438 29.45 5.72 3.09
N GLN A 439 30.63 5.40 2.55
CA GLN A 439 31.68 6.39 2.28
C GLN A 439 31.33 7.33 1.13
N ASN A 440 30.39 6.95 0.29
CA ASN A 440 29.96 7.69 -0.89
C ASN A 440 28.70 8.52 -0.63
N VAL A 441 28.23 8.62 0.61
CA VAL A 441 27.14 9.54 0.99
C VAL A 441 27.71 10.96 0.97
N THR A 442 27.12 11.83 0.17
CA THR A 442 27.65 13.18 -0.10
C THR A 442 26.72 14.29 0.40
N ALA A 443 27.23 15.50 0.50
CA ALA A 443 26.38 16.67 0.76
C ALA A 443 25.28 16.84 -0.29
N GLN A 444 25.54 16.45 -1.54
CA GLN A 444 24.53 16.53 -2.60
C GLN A 444 23.36 15.57 -2.35
N ASP A 445 23.60 14.40 -1.73
CA ASP A 445 22.53 13.50 -1.35
C ASP A 445 21.61 14.14 -0.29
N ILE A 446 22.15 14.93 0.62
CA ILE A 446 21.34 15.68 1.59
C ILE A 446 20.53 16.77 0.90
N ILE A 447 21.15 17.55 0.01
CA ILE A 447 20.50 18.63 -0.73
C ILE A 447 19.36 18.08 -1.61
N ASN A 448 19.61 16.99 -2.31
CA ASN A 448 18.59 16.33 -3.15
C ASN A 448 17.39 15.81 -2.33
N ASN A 449 17.62 15.49 -1.05
CA ASN A 449 16.62 14.99 -0.12
C ASN A 449 16.20 16.03 0.93
N GLU A 450 16.49 17.30 0.72
CA GLU A 450 16.25 18.40 1.66
C GLU A 450 14.80 18.45 2.16
N ARG A 451 13.83 18.12 1.29
CA ARG A 451 12.41 18.10 1.65
C ARG A 451 12.06 17.03 2.70
N LEU A 452 12.90 16.03 2.90
CA LEU A 452 12.68 15.05 3.97
C LEU A 452 12.85 15.68 5.37
N PHE A 453 13.47 16.84 5.48
CA PHE A 453 13.58 17.58 6.75
C PHE A 453 12.35 18.44 7.07
N GLU A 454 11.44 18.65 6.13
CA GLU A 454 10.19 19.35 6.40
C GLU A 454 9.39 18.64 7.48
N ASN A 455 8.89 19.39 8.48
CA ASN A 455 8.21 18.88 9.67
C ASN A 455 9.02 17.87 10.51
N ALA A 456 10.34 17.87 10.38
CA ALA A 456 11.18 17.08 11.27
C ALA A 456 11.27 17.76 12.63
N GLY A 457 11.00 17.00 13.71
CA GLY A 457 11.24 17.46 15.07
C GLY A 457 12.68 17.16 15.52
N TYR A 458 13.20 16.03 15.07
CA TYR A 458 14.57 15.60 15.35
C TYR A 458 15.28 15.05 14.11
N CYS A 459 16.60 15.31 14.04
CA CYS A 459 17.52 14.70 13.09
C CYS A 459 18.59 13.91 13.86
N LEU A 460 18.68 12.59 13.61
CA LEU A 460 19.68 11.71 14.23
C LEU A 460 20.86 11.56 13.29
N LEU A 461 22.06 11.75 13.81
CA LEU A 461 23.31 11.83 13.06
C LEU A 461 24.37 10.86 13.64
N PRO A 462 24.29 9.55 13.39
CA PRO A 462 25.42 8.65 13.66
C PRO A 462 26.53 8.88 12.63
N THR A 463 27.80 8.97 13.13
CA THR A 463 28.95 9.35 12.31
C THR A 463 29.60 8.18 11.57
N GLU A 464 28.81 7.34 10.89
CA GLU A 464 29.30 6.25 10.02
C GLU A 464 29.39 6.66 8.53
N ILE A 465 29.25 7.94 8.25
CA ILE A 465 29.30 8.58 6.93
C ILE A 465 30.26 9.78 6.97
N PRO A 466 30.69 10.32 5.83
CA PRO A 466 31.67 11.41 5.81
C PRO A 466 31.25 12.66 6.59
N ASP A 467 32.20 13.30 7.28
CA ASP A 467 32.00 14.47 8.14
C ASP A 467 31.31 15.64 7.44
N PHE A 468 31.69 15.93 6.19
CA PHE A 468 31.09 17.00 5.41
C PHE A 468 29.61 16.76 5.10
N THR A 469 29.21 15.48 5.04
CA THR A 469 27.79 15.12 4.86
C THR A 469 27.02 15.30 6.17
N ILE A 470 27.62 14.95 7.30
CA ILE A 470 27.05 15.18 8.63
C ILE A 470 26.88 16.69 8.88
N GLU A 471 27.88 17.48 8.52
CA GLU A 471 27.80 18.93 8.63
C GLU A 471 26.62 19.52 7.83
N THR A 472 26.51 19.10 6.57
CA THR A 472 25.40 19.52 5.70
C THR A 472 24.05 19.09 6.25
N ALA A 473 23.95 17.86 6.76
CA ALA A 473 22.71 17.34 7.36
C ALA A 473 22.31 18.13 8.62
N ALA A 474 23.28 18.43 9.50
CA ALA A 474 23.04 19.22 10.71
C ALA A 474 22.58 20.66 10.38
N GLN A 475 23.21 21.29 9.38
CA GLN A 475 22.82 22.63 8.89
C GLN A 475 21.41 22.60 8.29
N THR A 476 21.11 21.58 7.48
CA THR A 476 19.79 21.40 6.87
C THR A 476 18.72 21.16 7.94
N ALA A 477 18.99 20.31 8.92
CA ALA A 477 18.09 20.08 10.05
C ALA A 477 17.73 21.40 10.76
N LYS A 478 18.73 22.22 11.08
CA LYS A 478 18.51 23.55 11.69
C LYS A 478 17.71 24.50 10.80
N LYS A 479 17.98 24.52 9.49
CA LYS A 479 17.22 25.32 8.52
C LYS A 479 15.72 25.02 8.59
N TYR A 480 15.36 23.74 8.82
CA TYR A 480 13.96 23.28 8.94
C TYR A 480 13.44 23.24 10.39
N GLY A 481 14.21 23.74 11.36
CA GLY A 481 13.80 23.82 12.76
C GLY A 481 13.86 22.49 13.52
N ALA A 482 14.47 21.46 12.94
CA ALA A 482 14.68 20.18 13.60
C ALA A 482 15.85 20.27 14.59
N ARG A 483 15.69 19.65 15.78
CA ARG A 483 16.79 19.49 16.74
C ARG A 483 17.68 18.31 16.34
N THR A 484 18.97 18.43 16.59
CA THR A 484 19.98 17.47 16.15
C THR A 484 20.52 16.64 17.30
N ILE A 485 20.66 15.32 17.08
CA ILE A 485 21.29 14.40 18.01
C ILE A 485 22.48 13.73 17.30
N LEU A 486 23.69 13.98 17.77
CA LEU A 486 24.91 13.38 17.22
C LEU A 486 25.41 12.22 18.07
N LYS A 487 25.63 11.07 17.43
CA LYS A 487 26.30 9.88 18.01
C LYS A 487 27.67 9.74 17.35
N PRO A 488 28.79 10.07 18.02
CA PRO A 488 30.11 9.85 17.46
C PRO A 488 30.41 8.35 17.39
N THR A 489 31.10 7.95 16.34
CA THR A 489 31.58 6.57 16.13
C THR A 489 32.85 6.64 15.30
N LEU A 490 33.91 5.96 15.71
CA LEU A 490 35.17 5.86 14.98
C LEU A 490 35.87 7.20 14.67
N LEU A 491 35.61 8.23 15.49
CA LEU A 491 36.20 9.56 15.30
C LEU A 491 37.16 9.91 16.44
N ASP A 492 38.35 10.38 16.07
CA ASP A 492 39.31 10.95 17.03
C ASP A 492 39.13 12.45 17.21
N ARG A 493 38.38 13.08 16.29
CA ARG A 493 38.09 14.51 16.31
C ARG A 493 36.78 14.81 15.59
N ILE A 494 36.01 15.74 16.13
CA ILE A 494 34.81 16.30 15.48
C ILE A 494 35.06 17.78 15.17
N PRO A 495 34.88 18.23 13.92
CA PRO A 495 35.00 19.63 13.56
C PRO A 495 34.05 20.55 14.35
N ASP A 496 34.51 21.71 14.80
CA ASP A 496 33.68 22.66 15.53
C ASP A 496 32.53 23.19 14.63
N SER A 497 32.71 23.16 13.32
CA SER A 497 31.65 23.50 12.34
C SER A 497 30.44 22.53 12.42
N ILE A 498 30.66 21.29 12.81
CA ILE A 498 29.59 20.32 13.10
C ILE A 498 28.97 20.63 14.46
N LEU A 499 29.82 20.70 15.52
CA LEU A 499 29.37 20.81 16.91
C LEU A 499 28.45 22.01 17.17
N LYS A 500 28.71 23.16 16.55
CA LYS A 500 27.84 24.35 16.68
C LYS A 500 26.41 24.17 16.14
N ASN A 501 26.19 23.11 15.37
CA ASN A 501 24.88 22.74 14.82
C ASN A 501 24.24 21.54 15.57
N ILE A 502 24.82 21.09 16.69
CA ILE A 502 24.35 19.93 17.45
C ILE A 502 23.67 20.38 18.74
N ASP A 503 22.44 19.90 18.96
CA ASP A 503 21.70 20.18 20.18
C ASP A 503 22.04 19.17 21.28
N ILE A 504 22.09 17.87 20.93
CA ILE A 504 22.37 16.79 21.88
C ILE A 504 23.53 15.94 21.36
N PHE A 505 24.57 15.78 22.17
CA PHE A 505 25.76 15.00 21.83
C PHE A 505 25.85 13.77 22.74
N ILE A 506 25.91 12.57 22.15
CA ILE A 506 25.80 11.30 22.90
C ILE A 506 27.02 10.39 22.64
N PRO A 507 28.20 10.67 23.22
CA PRO A 507 29.33 9.76 23.19
C PRO A 507 29.18 8.65 24.22
N ASN A 508 29.88 7.52 24.02
CA ASN A 508 30.15 6.59 25.09
C ASN A 508 31.46 6.99 25.82
N GLN A 509 31.78 6.26 26.90
CA GLN A 509 32.96 6.54 27.72
C GLN A 509 34.28 6.43 26.93
N ILE A 510 34.39 5.50 25.98
CA ILE A 510 35.61 5.33 25.17
C ILE A 510 35.73 6.48 24.18
N GLU A 511 34.64 6.80 23.51
CA GLU A 511 34.57 7.90 22.50
C GLU A 511 34.90 9.25 23.13
N ILE A 512 34.34 9.57 24.30
CA ILE A 512 34.61 10.87 24.95
C ILE A 512 36.06 11.02 25.39
N ILE A 513 36.70 9.92 25.85
CA ILE A 513 38.12 9.92 26.20
C ILE A 513 39.01 10.19 24.97
N SER A 514 38.68 9.56 23.82
CA SER A 514 39.43 9.79 22.57
C SER A 514 39.25 11.22 22.07
N LEU A 515 38.02 11.76 22.18
CA LEU A 515 37.68 13.12 21.72
C LEU A 515 38.17 14.24 22.63
N CYS A 516 38.51 13.94 23.91
CA CYS A 516 38.99 14.88 24.90
C CYS A 516 40.29 14.36 25.55
N PRO A 517 41.38 14.20 24.79
CA PRO A 517 42.63 13.67 25.35
C PRO A 517 43.16 14.59 26.47
N GLY A 518 43.50 13.99 27.61
CA GLY A 518 44.02 14.71 28.78
C GLY A 518 42.97 15.20 29.78
N ILE A 519 41.67 15.20 29.44
CA ILE A 519 40.57 15.54 30.37
C ILE A 519 40.08 14.25 31.03
N ARG A 520 40.11 14.19 32.38
CA ARG A 520 39.85 12.94 33.11
C ARG A 520 38.46 12.82 33.72
N THR A 521 37.82 13.94 34.01
CA THR A 521 36.51 13.93 34.67
C THR A 521 35.35 14.09 33.68
N LEU A 522 34.24 13.39 33.92
CA LEU A 522 33.05 13.50 33.06
C LEU A 522 32.49 14.92 32.99
N PRO A 523 32.41 15.69 34.13
CA PRO A 523 31.97 17.10 34.06
C PRO A 523 32.81 17.98 33.12
N GLU A 524 34.16 17.87 33.22
CA GLU A 524 35.07 18.66 32.37
C GLU A 524 35.01 18.21 30.90
N GLN A 525 34.86 16.91 30.63
CA GLN A 525 34.66 16.38 29.29
C GLN A 525 33.36 16.91 28.67
N ALA A 526 32.29 16.96 29.45
CA ALA A 526 31.02 17.55 28.98
C ALA A 526 31.16 19.07 28.72
N ASP A 527 31.84 19.81 29.61
CA ASP A 527 32.07 21.25 29.46
C ASP A 527 32.86 21.58 28.20
N CYS A 528 33.76 20.70 27.77
CA CYS A 528 34.51 20.88 26.53
C CYS A 528 33.59 20.96 25.32
N PHE A 529 32.51 20.17 25.25
CA PHE A 529 31.54 20.20 24.15
C PHE A 529 30.47 21.28 24.33
N LEU A 530 30.03 21.54 25.55
CA LEU A 530 29.10 22.66 25.83
C LEU A 530 29.72 24.00 25.41
N SER A 531 31.02 24.20 25.65
CA SER A 531 31.75 25.42 25.23
C SER A 531 31.86 25.55 23.71
N LYS A 532 31.67 24.48 22.94
CA LYS A 532 31.68 24.45 21.47
C LYS A 532 30.31 24.62 20.84
N GLY A 533 29.28 24.87 21.66
CA GLY A 533 27.92 25.18 21.19
C GLY A 533 26.91 24.04 21.29
N VAL A 534 27.31 22.90 21.77
CA VAL A 534 26.37 21.80 22.09
C VAL A 534 25.48 22.20 23.28
N SER A 535 24.17 21.93 23.22
CA SER A 535 23.24 22.31 24.28
C SER A 535 23.16 21.29 25.41
N THR A 536 23.34 20.00 25.09
CA THR A 536 23.25 18.88 26.04
C THR A 536 24.27 17.80 25.71
N VAL A 537 25.02 17.34 26.69
CA VAL A 537 25.97 16.22 26.56
C VAL A 537 25.47 15.05 27.42
N ILE A 538 25.34 13.87 26.81
CA ILE A 538 24.92 12.64 27.46
C ILE A 538 26.04 11.60 27.25
N ILE A 539 26.82 11.30 28.28
CA ILE A 539 27.92 10.33 28.21
C ILE A 539 27.37 8.99 28.67
N THR A 540 27.26 8.02 27.77
CA THR A 540 26.81 6.66 28.13
C THR A 540 27.93 5.85 28.74
N LEU A 541 27.64 5.16 29.87
CA LEU A 541 28.60 4.45 30.72
C LEU A 541 28.35 2.93 30.78
N GLY A 542 27.63 2.40 29.79
CA GLY A 542 27.24 0.99 29.73
C GLY A 542 26.34 0.59 30.91
N HIS A 543 26.69 -0.49 31.61
CA HIS A 543 25.95 -1.00 32.78
C HIS A 543 25.84 -0.01 33.94
N ARG A 544 26.61 1.07 33.93
CA ARG A 544 26.54 2.12 34.96
C ARG A 544 25.51 3.22 34.60
N GLY A 545 24.88 3.17 33.43
CA GLY A 545 23.90 4.16 33.01
C GLY A 545 24.50 5.30 32.19
N CYS A 546 24.15 6.56 32.48
CA CYS A 546 24.72 7.71 31.78
C CYS A 546 24.89 8.93 32.69
N TYR A 547 25.84 9.79 32.32
CA TYR A 547 26.04 11.13 32.88
C TYR A 547 25.52 12.17 31.93
N VAL A 548 24.73 13.11 32.41
CA VAL A 548 24.09 14.16 31.61
C VAL A 548 24.47 15.53 32.13
N LYS A 549 24.87 16.42 31.23
CA LYS A 549 25.13 17.81 31.53
C LYS A 549 24.51 18.72 30.46
N SER A 550 23.74 19.69 30.89
CA SER A 550 23.16 20.77 30.05
C SER A 550 23.03 22.02 30.91
N ASN A 551 22.58 23.13 30.32
CA ASN A 551 22.34 24.34 31.07
C ASN A 551 21.20 24.10 32.11
N GLY A 552 21.56 24.08 33.39
CA GLY A 552 20.63 23.85 34.52
C GLY A 552 20.36 22.41 34.89
N LEU A 553 21.00 21.43 34.25
CA LEU A 553 20.90 20.01 34.60
C LEU A 553 22.30 19.37 34.62
N GLU A 554 22.70 18.80 35.76
CA GLU A 554 23.89 17.95 35.88
C GLU A 554 23.51 16.76 36.74
N ARG A 555 23.52 15.54 36.16
CA ARG A 555 23.01 14.35 36.88
C ARG A 555 23.54 13.03 36.29
N TYR A 556 23.69 12.05 37.19
CA TYR A 556 23.85 10.64 36.85
C TYR A 556 22.49 9.93 36.81
N TYR A 557 22.27 9.13 35.77
CA TYR A 557 21.13 8.24 35.63
C TYR A 557 21.63 6.80 35.67
N PRO A 558 21.20 5.99 36.64
CA PRO A 558 21.63 4.60 36.72
C PRO A 558 21.07 3.78 35.55
N ALA A 559 21.77 2.73 35.15
CA ALA A 559 21.22 1.78 34.19
C ALA A 559 20.05 1.01 34.81
N VAL A 560 19.13 0.60 33.98
CA VAL A 560 18.00 -0.28 34.37
C VAL A 560 18.52 -1.71 34.48
N GLY A 561 18.08 -2.43 35.52
CA GLY A 561 18.57 -3.77 35.84
C GLY A 561 18.03 -4.88 34.93
N PHE A 562 18.50 -4.94 33.71
CA PHE A 562 18.25 -6.07 32.78
C PHE A 562 19.45 -7.02 32.77
N VAL A 563 19.19 -8.33 32.60
CA VAL A 563 20.24 -9.29 32.31
C VAL A 563 20.71 -9.10 30.88
N SER A 564 21.96 -8.75 30.69
CA SER A 564 22.53 -8.52 29.36
C SER A 564 22.85 -9.84 28.66
N VAL A 565 22.40 -9.96 27.42
CA VAL A 565 22.66 -11.05 26.46
C VAL A 565 23.60 -10.56 25.36
N ASP A 566 23.29 -9.36 24.81
CA ASP A 566 24.03 -8.75 23.72
C ASP A 566 24.00 -7.22 23.89
N ASN A 567 25.15 -6.59 24.01
CA ASN A 567 25.25 -5.14 24.22
C ASN A 567 25.19 -4.33 22.93
N THR A 568 25.15 -5.00 21.78
CA THR A 568 25.10 -4.35 20.48
C THR A 568 23.76 -3.61 20.31
N GLY A 569 23.81 -2.37 19.80
CA GLY A 569 22.61 -1.57 19.52
C GLY A 569 21.96 -0.88 20.72
N ALA A 570 22.44 -1.09 21.95
CA ALA A 570 21.91 -0.43 23.15
C ALA A 570 21.88 1.11 23.02
N ALA A 571 22.96 1.69 22.49
CA ALA A 571 23.04 3.14 22.25
C ALA A 571 22.04 3.60 21.17
N ASP A 572 21.79 2.80 20.12
CA ASP A 572 20.84 3.12 19.08
C ASP A 572 19.40 3.08 19.61
N ALA A 573 19.07 2.07 20.43
CA ALA A 573 17.80 1.98 21.13
C ALA A 573 17.58 3.16 22.09
N PHE A 574 18.63 3.55 22.84
CA PHE A 574 18.61 4.71 23.71
C PHE A 574 18.32 6.00 22.94
N ILE A 575 19.04 6.26 21.84
CA ILE A 575 18.91 7.47 21.02
C ILE A 575 17.53 7.53 20.35
N SER A 576 17.06 6.42 19.81
CA SER A 576 15.73 6.32 19.20
C SER A 576 14.64 6.65 20.20
N ALA A 577 14.72 6.08 21.42
CA ALA A 577 13.75 6.32 22.47
C ALA A 577 13.84 7.74 23.02
N LEU A 578 15.05 8.27 23.23
CA LEU A 578 15.25 9.64 23.67
C LEU A 578 14.60 10.63 22.70
N ALA A 579 14.89 10.53 21.42
CA ALA A 579 14.32 11.40 20.39
C ALA A 579 12.78 11.25 20.33
N SER A 580 12.27 10.03 20.39
CA SER A 580 10.86 9.72 20.33
C SER A 580 10.08 10.32 21.51
N TYR A 581 10.55 10.15 22.71
CA TYR A 581 9.84 10.65 23.90
C TYR A 581 9.99 12.15 24.11
N LEU A 582 11.11 12.75 23.71
CA LEU A 582 11.23 14.21 23.60
C LEU A 582 10.22 14.76 22.57
N LEU A 583 9.99 14.06 21.48
CA LEU A 583 9.03 14.45 20.44
C LEU A 583 7.58 14.27 20.91
N TYR A 584 7.30 13.31 21.79
CA TYR A 584 6.02 13.19 22.50
C TYR A 584 5.82 14.27 23.56
N GLY A 585 6.84 15.13 23.82
CA GLY A 585 6.77 16.25 24.74
C GLY A 585 7.10 15.89 26.20
N TYR A 586 7.74 14.75 26.44
CA TYR A 586 8.34 14.46 27.75
C TYR A 586 9.53 15.37 28.03
N SER A 587 9.79 15.66 29.32
CA SER A 587 10.98 16.37 29.71
C SER A 587 12.25 15.59 29.39
N LEU A 588 13.41 16.27 29.39
CA LEU A 588 14.71 15.60 29.16
C LEU A 588 14.96 14.52 30.22
N ASP A 589 14.61 14.77 31.49
CA ASP A 589 14.76 13.80 32.58
C ASP A 589 13.94 12.54 32.35
N GLU A 590 12.66 12.71 32.03
CA GLU A 590 11.75 11.58 31.74
C GLU A 590 12.19 10.81 30.51
N ALA A 591 12.51 11.51 29.41
CA ALA A 591 12.94 10.88 28.17
C ALA A 591 14.23 10.06 28.32
N ILE A 592 15.19 10.52 29.13
CA ILE A 592 16.42 9.76 29.45
C ILE A 592 16.09 8.48 30.23
N ARG A 593 15.20 8.55 31.22
CA ARG A 593 14.78 7.38 32.01
C ARG A 593 14.07 6.36 31.12
N ILE A 594 13.16 6.79 30.27
CA ILE A 594 12.48 5.93 29.30
C ILE A 594 13.47 5.34 28.29
N ALA A 595 14.41 6.12 27.80
CA ALA A 595 15.45 5.66 26.89
C ALA A 595 16.37 4.60 27.52
N SER A 596 16.61 4.70 28.84
CA SER A 596 17.36 3.69 29.58
C SER A 596 16.63 2.35 29.63
N TYR A 597 15.29 2.34 29.74
CA TYR A 597 14.49 1.12 29.63
C TYR A 597 14.59 0.51 28.21
N ALA A 598 14.47 1.33 27.16
CA ALA A 598 14.59 0.85 25.78
C ALA A 598 15.98 0.23 25.51
N ALA A 599 17.05 0.85 26.01
CA ALA A 599 18.40 0.29 25.94
C ALA A 599 18.52 -1.04 26.71
N GLY A 600 17.95 -1.14 27.91
CA GLY A 600 17.91 -2.36 28.70
C GLY A 600 17.20 -3.51 27.98
N PHE A 601 16.05 -3.24 27.34
CA PHE A 601 15.36 -4.22 26.50
C PHE A 601 16.24 -4.69 25.33
N CYS A 602 16.92 -3.77 24.66
CA CYS A 602 17.81 -4.11 23.56
C CYS A 602 18.93 -5.05 24.01
N THR A 603 19.54 -4.79 25.17
CA THR A 603 20.64 -5.66 25.70
C THR A 603 20.16 -7.04 26.15
N SER A 604 18.88 -7.23 26.45
CA SER A 604 18.33 -8.50 26.94
C SER A 604 18.06 -9.54 25.85
N ARG A 605 18.29 -9.21 24.57
CA ARG A 605 18.00 -10.06 23.39
C ARG A 605 19.20 -10.09 22.45
N GLN A 606 19.29 -11.14 21.64
CA GLN A 606 20.32 -11.27 20.62
C GLN A 606 19.94 -10.52 19.33
N GLY A 607 20.90 -9.81 18.73
CA GLY A 607 20.77 -9.04 17.51
C GLY A 607 20.06 -7.69 17.72
N VAL A 608 20.42 -6.67 16.94
CA VAL A 608 19.92 -5.30 17.17
C VAL A 608 18.48 -5.14 16.76
N VAL A 609 18.18 -5.28 15.47
CA VAL A 609 16.82 -5.04 14.95
C VAL A 609 15.75 -5.92 15.61
N PRO A 610 15.97 -7.22 15.85
CA PRO A 610 15.02 -8.05 16.61
C PRO A 610 14.81 -7.59 18.05
N ALA A 611 15.82 -6.96 18.66
CA ALA A 611 15.79 -6.54 20.06
C ALA A 611 15.14 -5.16 20.28
N LEU A 612 15.00 -4.34 19.24
CA LEU A 612 14.33 -3.04 19.34
C LEU A 612 12.86 -3.22 19.72
N ILE A 613 12.47 -2.55 20.80
CA ILE A 613 11.14 -2.66 21.40
C ILE A 613 10.15 -1.71 20.74
N ASP A 614 8.89 -2.10 20.65
CA ASP A 614 7.80 -1.23 20.25
C ASP A 614 7.25 -0.38 21.41
N ARG A 615 6.54 0.70 21.06
CA ARG A 615 5.98 1.64 22.03
C ARG A 615 5.08 0.97 23.06
N SER A 616 4.14 0.14 22.61
CA SER A 616 3.15 -0.50 23.47
C SER A 616 3.79 -1.40 24.53
N SER A 617 4.76 -2.22 24.09
CA SER A 617 5.52 -3.12 24.97
C SER A 617 6.37 -2.34 25.99
N LEU A 618 7.06 -1.28 25.53
CA LEU A 618 7.89 -0.44 26.39
C LEU A 618 7.05 0.27 27.46
N GLU A 619 5.98 0.96 27.06
CA GLU A 619 5.12 1.69 27.99
C GLU A 619 4.38 0.75 28.96
N THR A 620 3.95 -0.43 28.49
CA THR A 620 3.33 -1.44 29.36
C THR A 620 4.28 -1.93 30.45
N TYR A 621 5.55 -2.13 30.10
CA TYR A 621 6.55 -2.53 31.11
C TYR A 621 6.82 -1.41 32.09
N ILE A 622 7.08 -0.19 31.61
CA ILE A 622 7.37 0.96 32.46
C ILE A 622 6.21 1.25 33.43
N LYS A 623 4.96 1.18 32.98
CA LYS A 623 3.76 1.34 33.82
C LYS A 623 3.70 0.34 34.98
N LYS A 624 4.34 -0.83 34.86
CA LYS A 624 4.41 -1.82 35.95
C LYS A 624 5.51 -1.53 36.95
N VAL A 625 6.66 -0.99 36.49
CA VAL A 625 7.84 -0.79 37.36
C VAL A 625 7.98 0.64 37.84
N GLU A 626 7.48 1.60 37.08
CA GLU A 626 7.57 3.04 37.34
C GLU A 626 6.32 3.78 36.80
N PRO A 627 5.14 3.58 37.43
CA PRO A 627 3.85 4.03 36.89
C PRO A 627 3.77 5.52 36.56
N ASP A 628 4.44 6.35 37.36
CA ASP A 628 4.41 7.82 37.24
C ASP A 628 5.23 8.35 36.04
N LEU A 629 6.05 7.50 35.40
CA LEU A 629 6.90 7.93 34.31
C LEU A 629 6.13 8.04 32.98
N ILE A 630 5.08 7.24 32.79
CA ILE A 630 4.25 7.24 31.57
C ILE A 630 2.89 7.87 31.88
N HIS A 631 2.75 9.14 31.57
CA HIS A 631 1.57 9.95 31.89
C HIS A 631 0.94 10.63 30.69
N ARG A 632 1.42 10.37 29.43
CA ARG A 632 0.91 10.94 28.19
C ARG A 632 0.47 9.89 27.19
#